data_200d7c8dae8b57364618c42269ba4778
#
_entry.id   200d7c8dae8b57364618c42269ba4778
#
_cell.length_a   1.000
_cell.length_b   1.000
_cell.length_c   1.000
_cell.angle_alpha   90.00
_cell.angle_beta   90.00
_cell.angle_gamma   90.00
#
_symmetry.space_group_name_H-M   'P 1'
#
loop_
_entity.id
_entity.type
_entity.pdbx_description
1 polymer ?
#
loop_
_entity_poly.entity_id
_entity_poly.type
_entity_poly.pdbx_seq_one_letter_code
_entity_poly.pdbx_strand_id
1 'polypeptide(L)'
;MKLSVIIPVYNERSTIEAVVRRVQAVTLGPIEKEIIVVDDGSRDGTTEILKELSGIRCISHEKNAGKGAALSTGFRAATGDIVLIQDADLEYDPEDYQTVIRPIVDGKCDVVMGSRFILYRPKFFGKRRSPYLTHYIGNKLIVTFTNLLYGRRFTDYEGCYKAFARTILASTPVEAKSFEFDNELICKLMRKGARIVEVPIRYTPRTYAHGKKITWRHGLIMLWTIVKWRFLPLT
;
A
#
# COMPACT_ATOMS: atom_id res chain seq x y z
N MET A 1 -21.17 -6.01 -3.50
CA MET A 1 -20.01 -5.28 -2.90
C MET A 1 -19.16 -4.71 -4.02
N LYS A 2 -18.47 -3.62 -3.75
CA LYS A 2 -17.58 -2.95 -4.71
C LYS A 2 -16.19 -2.75 -4.11
N LEU A 3 -15.14 -3.00 -4.91
CA LEU A 3 -13.74 -2.76 -4.57
C LEU A 3 -13.24 -1.50 -5.26
N SER A 4 -12.70 -0.54 -4.50
CA SER A 4 -11.93 0.57 -5.04
C SER A 4 -10.45 0.24 -4.99
N VAL A 5 -9.80 0.12 -6.14
CA VAL A 5 -8.35 -0.05 -6.27
C VAL A 5 -7.72 1.33 -6.44
N ILE A 6 -6.89 1.75 -5.50
CA ILE A 6 -6.20 3.04 -5.52
C ILE A 6 -4.76 2.84 -5.98
N ILE A 7 -4.39 3.50 -7.07
CA ILE A 7 -3.05 3.43 -7.66
C ILE A 7 -2.40 4.82 -7.57
N PRO A 8 -1.59 5.09 -6.54
CA PRO A 8 -0.77 6.30 -6.52
C PRO A 8 0.37 6.14 -7.52
N VAL A 9 0.58 7.14 -8.37
CA VAL A 9 1.63 7.10 -9.39
C VAL A 9 2.42 8.40 -9.43
N TYR A 10 3.75 8.29 -9.57
CA TYR A 10 4.65 9.41 -9.80
C TYR A 10 5.88 8.96 -10.60
N ASN A 11 5.99 9.41 -11.85
CA ASN A 11 7.07 9.07 -12.76
C ASN A 11 7.25 7.53 -12.92
N GLU A 12 6.20 6.87 -13.41
CA GLU A 12 6.17 5.42 -13.64
C GLU A 12 5.73 5.09 -15.09
N ARG A 13 6.21 5.89 -16.06
CA ARG A 13 5.90 5.76 -17.48
C ARG A 13 6.08 4.33 -18.01
N SER A 14 7.12 3.64 -17.55
CA SER A 14 7.47 2.30 -18.05
C SER A 14 6.57 1.18 -17.53
N THR A 15 5.79 1.41 -16.48
CA THR A 15 5.08 0.35 -15.76
C THR A 15 3.59 0.59 -15.63
N ILE A 16 3.14 1.85 -15.62
CA ILE A 16 1.76 2.21 -15.29
C ILE A 16 0.72 1.55 -16.20
N GLU A 17 0.96 1.50 -17.51
CA GLU A 17 0.04 0.86 -18.45
C GLU A 17 -0.11 -0.63 -18.15
N ALA A 18 1.01 -1.34 -17.93
CA ALA A 18 1.00 -2.76 -17.61
C ALA A 18 0.31 -3.04 -16.28
N VAL A 19 0.52 -2.19 -15.26
CA VAL A 19 -0.17 -2.30 -13.97
C VAL A 19 -1.68 -2.16 -14.16
N VAL A 20 -2.14 -1.10 -14.83
CA VAL A 20 -3.57 -0.85 -15.05
C VAL A 20 -4.22 -2.02 -15.81
N ARG A 21 -3.59 -2.49 -16.90
CA ARG A 21 -4.09 -3.65 -17.67
C ARG A 21 -4.18 -4.92 -16.82
N ARG A 22 -3.18 -5.20 -15.98
CA ARG A 22 -3.20 -6.36 -15.06
C ARG A 22 -4.31 -6.21 -14.02
N VAL A 23 -4.49 -5.03 -13.44
CA VAL A 23 -5.58 -4.75 -12.49
C VAL A 23 -6.94 -4.90 -13.17
N GLN A 24 -7.10 -4.44 -14.41
CA GLN A 24 -8.34 -4.58 -15.16
C GLN A 24 -8.69 -6.05 -15.43
N ALA A 25 -7.69 -6.87 -15.75
CA ALA A 25 -7.86 -8.27 -16.10
C ALA A 25 -8.32 -9.16 -14.92
N VAL A 26 -8.05 -8.75 -13.67
CA VAL A 26 -8.46 -9.54 -12.49
C VAL A 26 -9.99 -9.58 -12.37
N THR A 27 -10.53 -10.78 -12.27
CA THR A 27 -11.95 -11.01 -11.99
C THR A 27 -12.16 -11.37 -10.52
N LEU A 28 -13.16 -10.76 -9.88
CA LEU A 28 -13.45 -10.94 -8.45
C LEU A 28 -14.85 -11.55 -8.20
N GLY A 29 -15.33 -12.34 -9.17
CA GLY A 29 -16.67 -12.91 -9.12
C GLY A 29 -17.76 -11.83 -9.10
N PRO A 30 -18.65 -11.79 -8.10
CA PRO A 30 -19.75 -10.81 -8.02
C PRO A 30 -19.33 -9.44 -7.49
N ILE A 31 -18.04 -9.23 -7.21
CA ILE A 31 -17.54 -7.96 -6.65
C ILE A 31 -17.17 -7.03 -7.81
N GLU A 32 -17.88 -5.92 -7.94
CA GLU A 32 -17.56 -4.85 -8.88
C GLU A 32 -16.22 -4.21 -8.51
N LYS A 33 -15.51 -3.73 -9.52
CA LYS A 33 -14.21 -3.07 -9.33
C LYS A 33 -14.19 -1.71 -9.98
N GLU A 34 -13.77 -0.68 -9.25
CA GLU A 34 -13.35 0.61 -9.80
C GLU A 34 -11.86 0.79 -9.61
N ILE A 35 -11.22 1.46 -10.56
CA ILE A 35 -9.79 1.76 -10.55
C ILE A 35 -9.63 3.26 -10.52
N ILE A 36 -8.99 3.75 -9.45
CA ILE A 36 -8.71 5.18 -9.24
C ILE A 36 -7.20 5.35 -9.27
N VAL A 37 -6.71 6.01 -10.30
CA VAL A 37 -5.29 6.35 -10.44
C VAL A 37 -5.10 7.78 -9.99
N VAL A 38 -4.17 8.03 -9.07
CA VAL A 38 -3.82 9.38 -8.63
C VAL A 38 -2.41 9.70 -9.09
N ASP A 39 -2.32 10.54 -10.13
CA ASP A 39 -1.04 11.03 -10.65
C ASP A 39 -0.56 12.20 -9.81
N ASP A 40 0.52 11.98 -9.07
CA ASP A 40 1.11 12.94 -8.14
C ASP A 40 2.05 13.93 -8.86
N GLY A 41 1.60 14.48 -9.99
CA GLY A 41 2.33 15.49 -10.75
C GLY A 41 3.53 14.93 -11.52
N SER A 42 3.34 13.82 -12.23
CA SER A 42 4.38 13.20 -13.07
C SER A 42 4.88 14.12 -14.20
N ARG A 43 6.14 13.92 -14.59
CA ARG A 43 6.84 14.74 -15.63
C ARG A 43 7.60 13.92 -16.66
N ASP A 44 7.41 12.61 -16.67
CA ASP A 44 8.16 11.66 -17.50
C ASP A 44 7.35 11.11 -18.68
N GLY A 45 6.10 11.58 -18.88
CA GLY A 45 5.16 11.05 -19.87
C GLY A 45 4.14 10.07 -19.27
N THR A 46 4.14 9.84 -17.95
CA THR A 46 3.12 9.02 -17.26
C THR A 46 1.71 9.57 -17.46
N THR A 47 1.55 10.89 -17.32
CA THR A 47 0.23 11.58 -17.45
C THR A 47 -0.38 11.37 -18.83
N GLU A 48 0.42 11.40 -19.88
CA GLU A 48 -0.01 11.19 -21.26
C GLU A 48 -0.56 9.78 -21.46
N ILE A 49 0.14 8.77 -20.94
CA ILE A 49 -0.32 7.38 -20.97
C ILE A 49 -1.65 7.23 -20.23
N LEU A 50 -1.79 7.85 -19.06
CA LEU A 50 -3.02 7.75 -18.27
C LEU A 50 -4.24 8.34 -18.99
N LYS A 51 -4.07 9.37 -19.82
CA LYS A 51 -5.15 9.97 -20.62
C LYS A 51 -5.67 9.03 -21.71
N GLU A 52 -4.84 8.13 -22.20
CA GLU A 52 -5.19 7.16 -23.24
C GLU A 52 -5.85 5.89 -22.67
N LEU A 53 -5.72 5.64 -21.35
CA LEU A 53 -6.27 4.45 -20.73
C LEU A 53 -7.76 4.61 -20.41
N SER A 54 -8.57 3.69 -20.91
CA SER A 54 -10.00 3.60 -20.59
C SER A 54 -10.26 2.75 -19.33
N GLY A 55 -11.44 2.88 -18.75
CA GLY A 55 -11.87 2.06 -17.60
C GLY A 55 -11.19 2.42 -16.28
N ILE A 56 -10.57 3.58 -16.18
CA ILE A 56 -9.98 4.15 -14.96
C ILE A 56 -10.55 5.54 -14.69
N ARG A 57 -10.56 5.93 -13.42
CA ARG A 57 -10.75 7.31 -13.00
C ARG A 57 -9.39 7.89 -12.65
N CYS A 58 -8.89 8.81 -13.46
CA CYS A 58 -7.62 9.50 -13.20
C CYS A 58 -7.86 10.83 -12.47
N ILE A 59 -7.07 11.09 -11.44
CA ILE A 59 -7.03 12.35 -10.68
C ILE A 59 -5.57 12.81 -10.69
N SER A 60 -5.31 14.05 -11.10
CA SER A 60 -3.95 14.58 -11.19
C SER A 60 -3.73 15.70 -10.19
N HIS A 61 -2.59 15.69 -9.51
CA HIS A 61 -2.09 16.80 -8.73
C HIS A 61 -1.26 17.75 -9.61
N GLU A 62 -1.32 19.04 -9.37
CA GLU A 62 -0.51 20.03 -10.10
C GLU A 62 1.00 19.83 -9.89
N LYS A 63 1.38 19.34 -8.72
CA LYS A 63 2.76 19.08 -8.32
C LYS A 63 2.84 17.89 -7.39
N ASN A 64 4.03 17.27 -7.32
CA ASN A 64 4.29 16.19 -6.38
C ASN A 64 4.01 16.64 -4.94
N ALA A 65 3.10 15.96 -4.28
CA ALA A 65 2.68 16.18 -2.89
C ALA A 65 3.04 14.99 -1.98
N GLY A 66 3.53 13.88 -2.57
CA GLY A 66 3.96 12.66 -1.89
C GLY A 66 2.94 11.52 -1.93
N LYS A 67 3.44 10.29 -1.78
CA LYS A 67 2.61 9.06 -1.86
C LYS A 67 1.40 9.11 -0.93
N GLY A 68 1.59 9.58 0.31
CA GLY A 68 0.50 9.69 1.28
C GLY A 68 -0.58 10.69 0.85
N ALA A 69 -0.20 11.80 0.22
CA ALA A 69 -1.15 12.78 -0.32
C ALA A 69 -1.96 12.17 -1.47
N ALA A 70 -1.29 11.43 -2.37
CA ALA A 70 -1.96 10.73 -3.46
C ALA A 70 -2.94 9.66 -2.95
N LEU A 71 -2.53 8.87 -1.95
CA LEU A 71 -3.41 7.90 -1.29
C LEU A 71 -4.61 8.57 -0.63
N SER A 72 -4.40 9.66 0.11
CA SER A 72 -5.49 10.43 0.72
C SER A 72 -6.49 10.95 -0.30
N THR A 73 -6.01 11.40 -1.47
CA THR A 73 -6.87 11.83 -2.58
C THR A 73 -7.67 10.66 -3.14
N GLY A 74 -7.02 9.51 -3.37
CA GLY A 74 -7.67 8.29 -3.84
C GLY A 74 -8.72 7.77 -2.85
N PHE A 75 -8.42 7.76 -1.56
CA PHE A 75 -9.35 7.32 -0.51
C PHE A 75 -10.61 8.18 -0.45
N ARG A 76 -10.48 9.51 -0.59
CA ARG A 76 -11.65 10.41 -0.67
C ARG A 76 -12.49 10.18 -1.92
N ALA A 77 -11.87 9.77 -3.02
CA ALA A 77 -12.56 9.50 -4.27
C ALA A 77 -13.19 8.11 -4.36
N ALA A 78 -12.80 7.19 -3.46
CA ALA A 78 -13.27 5.81 -3.42
C ALA A 78 -14.75 5.73 -3.06
N THR A 79 -15.50 4.93 -3.83
CA THR A 79 -16.93 4.69 -3.61
C THR A 79 -17.24 3.24 -3.19
N GLY A 80 -16.27 2.34 -3.33
CA GLY A 80 -16.41 0.92 -3.00
C GLY A 80 -16.52 0.65 -1.50
N ASP A 81 -17.07 -0.50 -1.14
CA ASP A 81 -17.19 -0.99 0.23
C ASP A 81 -15.80 -1.33 0.83
N ILE A 82 -14.89 -1.75 -0.04
CA ILE A 82 -13.51 -2.10 0.28
C ILE A 82 -12.58 -1.19 -0.54
N VAL A 83 -11.51 -0.72 0.08
CA VAL A 83 -10.45 0.07 -0.56
C VAL A 83 -9.14 -0.70 -0.49
N LEU A 84 -8.47 -0.88 -1.62
CA LEU A 84 -7.19 -1.59 -1.74
C LEU A 84 -6.15 -0.69 -2.38
N ILE A 85 -4.93 -0.71 -1.84
CA ILE A 85 -3.78 0.03 -2.39
C ILE A 85 -3.02 -0.89 -3.35
N GLN A 86 -2.73 -0.37 -4.56
CA GLN A 86 -1.87 -1.00 -5.58
C GLN A 86 -0.75 -0.04 -5.98
N ASP A 87 0.50 -0.45 -5.80
CA ASP A 87 1.64 0.34 -6.32
C ASP A 87 1.75 0.23 -7.84
N ALA A 88 2.24 1.31 -8.46
CA ALA A 88 2.36 1.43 -9.92
C ALA A 88 3.62 0.74 -10.49
N ASP A 89 4.28 -0.16 -9.74
CA ASP A 89 5.65 -0.58 -9.98
C ASP A 89 5.86 -2.06 -10.35
N LEU A 90 4.80 -2.83 -10.56
CA LEU A 90 4.83 -4.26 -10.88
C LEU A 90 5.48 -5.18 -9.81
N GLU A 91 5.82 -4.67 -8.62
CA GLU A 91 6.38 -5.52 -7.56
C GLU A 91 5.35 -6.48 -6.97
N TYR A 92 4.05 -6.11 -7.05
CA TYR A 92 2.92 -6.87 -6.51
C TYR A 92 2.03 -7.43 -7.60
N ASP A 93 1.42 -8.59 -7.33
CA ASP A 93 0.60 -9.29 -8.30
C ASP A 93 -0.90 -9.08 -8.02
N PRO A 94 -1.67 -8.46 -8.93
CA PRO A 94 -3.11 -8.27 -8.76
C PRO A 94 -3.92 -9.57 -8.61
N GLU A 95 -3.38 -10.71 -9.02
CA GLU A 95 -4.00 -12.01 -8.77
C GLU A 95 -4.15 -12.34 -7.25
N ASP A 96 -3.42 -11.63 -6.38
CA ASP A 96 -3.57 -11.78 -4.93
C ASP A 96 -4.77 -11.00 -4.35
N TYR A 97 -5.48 -10.19 -5.15
CA TYR A 97 -6.59 -9.37 -4.66
C TYR A 97 -7.64 -10.20 -3.93
N GLN A 98 -8.02 -11.35 -4.48
CA GLN A 98 -9.00 -12.20 -3.84
C GLN A 98 -8.55 -12.66 -2.45
N THR A 99 -7.27 -13.02 -2.30
CA THR A 99 -6.68 -13.39 -1.00
C THR A 99 -6.70 -12.21 -0.03
N VAL A 100 -6.37 -11.01 -0.53
CA VAL A 100 -6.27 -9.79 0.29
C VAL A 100 -7.64 -9.28 0.74
N ILE A 101 -8.68 -9.32 -0.12
CA ILE A 101 -9.99 -8.78 0.25
C ILE A 101 -10.88 -9.79 0.98
N ARG A 102 -10.65 -11.10 0.81
CA ARG A 102 -11.52 -12.16 1.33
C ARG A 102 -11.84 -12.05 2.81
N PRO A 103 -10.88 -11.76 3.74
CA PRO A 103 -11.21 -11.66 5.15
C PRO A 103 -12.16 -10.50 5.48
N ILE A 104 -12.13 -9.40 4.69
CA ILE A 104 -13.09 -8.29 4.84
C ILE A 104 -14.46 -8.68 4.29
N VAL A 105 -14.50 -9.30 3.11
CA VAL A 105 -15.75 -9.81 2.50
C VAL A 105 -16.46 -10.77 3.43
N ASP A 106 -15.73 -11.63 4.12
CA ASP A 106 -16.26 -12.59 5.10
C ASP A 106 -16.60 -11.93 6.46
N GLY A 107 -16.41 -10.62 6.63
CA GLY A 107 -16.69 -9.90 7.89
C GLY A 107 -15.75 -10.23 9.06
N LYS A 108 -14.62 -10.93 8.79
CA LYS A 108 -13.67 -11.41 9.81
C LYS A 108 -12.78 -10.31 10.34
N CYS A 109 -12.51 -9.27 9.55
CA CYS A 109 -11.64 -8.15 9.91
C CYS A 109 -12.06 -6.86 9.21
N ASP A 110 -11.46 -5.76 9.63
CA ASP A 110 -11.66 -4.42 9.09
C ASP A 110 -10.51 -4.00 8.18
N VAL A 111 -9.34 -4.61 8.39
CA VAL A 111 -8.08 -4.33 7.67
C VAL A 111 -7.34 -5.62 7.37
N VAL A 112 -6.85 -5.74 6.16
CA VAL A 112 -5.93 -6.81 5.73
C VAL A 112 -4.61 -6.20 5.31
N MET A 113 -3.52 -6.77 5.79
CA MET A 113 -2.16 -6.46 5.37
C MET A 113 -1.57 -7.65 4.62
N GLY A 114 -1.07 -7.40 3.42
CA GLY A 114 -0.34 -8.41 2.65
C GLY A 114 1.09 -8.56 3.17
N SER A 115 1.43 -9.72 3.68
CA SER A 115 2.78 -10.02 4.16
C SER A 115 3.60 -10.77 3.10
N ARG A 116 4.79 -10.24 2.82
CA ARG A 116 5.80 -10.85 1.95
C ARG A 116 6.56 -11.99 2.65
N PHE A 117 6.42 -12.13 3.96
CA PHE A 117 7.28 -13.01 4.79
C PHE A 117 6.54 -14.16 5.47
N ILE A 118 5.24 -14.31 5.26
CA ILE A 118 4.49 -15.48 5.78
C ILE A 118 4.91 -16.75 5.06
N LEU A 119 4.93 -16.73 3.72
CA LEU A 119 5.25 -17.91 2.90
C LEU A 119 6.72 -17.97 2.48
N TYR A 120 7.39 -16.83 2.40
CA TYR A 120 8.74 -16.74 1.85
C TYR A 120 9.75 -16.32 2.91
N ARG A 121 10.69 -17.20 3.19
CA ARG A 121 11.92 -16.81 3.89
C ARG A 121 12.87 -16.15 2.90
N PRO A 122 13.35 -14.94 3.15
CA PRO A 122 14.27 -14.28 2.25
C PRO A 122 15.56 -15.09 2.10
N LYS A 123 16.01 -15.30 0.85
CA LYS A 123 17.28 -15.94 0.51
C LYS A 123 18.30 -14.85 0.25
N PHE A 124 19.28 -14.68 1.13
CA PHE A 124 20.29 -13.63 1.01
C PHE A 124 21.50 -14.05 0.15
N PHE A 125 21.61 -15.35 -0.18
CA PHE A 125 22.72 -15.93 -0.94
C PHE A 125 22.18 -16.72 -2.13
N GLY A 126 22.94 -16.71 -3.28
CA GLY A 126 22.60 -17.45 -4.48
C GLY A 126 22.14 -16.58 -5.66
N LYS A 127 21.88 -17.22 -6.83
CA LYS A 127 21.50 -16.55 -8.09
C LYS A 127 20.12 -15.83 -8.01
N ARG A 128 19.20 -16.26 -7.16
CA ARG A 128 17.90 -15.61 -6.88
C ARG A 128 17.96 -14.96 -5.51
N ARG A 129 18.58 -13.78 -5.43
CA ARG A 129 18.62 -13.00 -4.20
C ARG A 129 17.25 -12.41 -3.93
N SER A 130 16.78 -12.56 -2.73
CA SER A 130 15.67 -11.82 -2.10
C SER A 130 16.07 -10.37 -1.85
N PRO A 131 15.13 -9.48 -1.41
CA PRO A 131 15.43 -8.06 -1.27
C PRO A 131 16.67 -7.82 -0.45
N TYR A 132 17.34 -6.69 -0.74
CA TYR A 132 18.60 -6.31 -0.08
C TYR A 132 18.53 -6.53 1.42
N LEU A 133 19.54 -7.18 1.99
CA LEU A 133 19.61 -7.51 3.42
C LEU A 133 19.36 -6.29 4.32
N THR A 134 19.89 -5.13 3.93
CA THR A 134 19.67 -3.87 4.66
C THR A 134 18.20 -3.45 4.72
N HIS A 135 17.45 -3.61 3.65
CA HIS A 135 16.01 -3.32 3.64
C HIS A 135 15.20 -4.33 4.45
N TYR A 136 15.60 -5.59 4.40
CA TYR A 136 14.97 -6.62 5.23
C TYR A 136 15.19 -6.35 6.72
N ILE A 137 16.44 -6.05 7.12
CA ILE A 137 16.75 -5.70 8.52
C ILE A 137 15.99 -4.44 8.94
N GLY A 138 16.00 -3.39 8.12
CA GLY A 138 15.27 -2.16 8.40
C GLY A 138 13.75 -2.40 8.59
N ASN A 139 13.13 -3.19 7.68
CA ASN A 139 11.74 -3.58 7.81
C ASN A 139 11.50 -4.36 9.11
N LYS A 140 12.34 -5.36 9.41
CA LYS A 140 12.20 -6.16 10.64
C LYS A 140 12.36 -5.32 11.91
N LEU A 141 13.25 -4.34 11.93
CA LEU A 141 13.38 -3.41 13.05
C LEU A 141 12.10 -2.59 13.26
N ILE A 142 11.56 -1.98 12.19
CA ILE A 142 10.32 -1.19 12.25
C ILE A 142 9.14 -2.06 12.70
N VAL A 143 8.96 -3.24 12.10
CA VAL A 143 7.87 -4.18 12.45
C VAL A 143 7.99 -4.65 13.89
N THR A 144 9.20 -5.03 14.34
CA THR A 144 9.43 -5.48 15.72
C THR A 144 9.16 -4.36 16.72
N PHE A 145 9.65 -3.15 16.43
CA PHE A 145 9.41 -1.98 17.27
C PHE A 145 7.91 -1.67 17.40
N THR A 146 7.19 -1.70 16.29
CA THR A 146 5.73 -1.51 16.28
C THR A 146 5.02 -2.61 17.08
N ASN A 147 5.40 -3.87 16.89
CA ASN A 147 4.84 -4.99 17.61
C ASN A 147 4.99 -4.84 19.13
N LEU A 148 6.19 -4.45 19.59
CA LEU A 148 6.46 -4.20 21.01
C LEU A 148 5.61 -3.06 21.56
N LEU A 149 5.54 -1.95 20.81
CA LEU A 149 4.87 -0.73 21.29
C LEU A 149 3.34 -0.84 21.28
N TYR A 150 2.77 -1.62 20.36
CA TYR A 150 1.33 -1.78 20.19
C TYR A 150 0.77 -3.14 20.63
N GLY A 151 1.62 -4.04 21.17
CA GLY A 151 1.19 -5.37 21.61
C GLY A 151 0.69 -6.26 20.46
N ARG A 152 1.35 -6.20 19.29
CA ARG A 152 0.98 -6.94 18.07
C ARG A 152 2.04 -7.98 17.70
N ARG A 153 1.72 -8.83 16.71
CA ARG A 153 2.62 -9.89 16.21
C ARG A 153 2.64 -9.93 14.68
N PHE A 154 2.74 -8.77 14.06
CA PHE A 154 2.83 -8.67 12.61
C PHE A 154 4.16 -9.19 12.09
N THR A 155 4.14 -9.77 10.89
CA THR A 155 5.33 -10.25 10.19
C THR A 155 5.87 -9.23 9.19
N ASP A 156 4.96 -8.41 8.60
CA ASP A 156 5.29 -7.40 7.60
C ASP A 156 4.10 -6.44 7.38
N TYR A 157 4.22 -5.17 7.74
CA TYR A 157 3.19 -4.20 7.40
C TYR A 157 3.69 -3.05 6.50
N GLU A 158 4.96 -3.08 6.13
CA GLU A 158 5.57 -2.10 5.21
C GLU A 158 5.32 -2.44 3.72
N GLY A 159 4.62 -3.55 3.44
CA GLY A 159 4.21 -3.91 2.10
C GLY A 159 3.10 -3.01 1.57
N CYS A 160 2.98 -2.87 0.23
CA CYS A 160 1.95 -2.06 -0.39
C CYS A 160 0.55 -2.63 -0.17
N TYR A 161 0.36 -3.94 -0.38
CA TYR A 161 -0.97 -4.52 -0.33
C TYR A 161 -1.60 -4.38 1.04
N LYS A 162 -2.50 -3.42 1.13
CA LYS A 162 -3.39 -3.20 2.26
C LYS A 162 -4.81 -3.01 1.74
N ALA A 163 -5.75 -3.74 2.32
CA ALA A 163 -7.17 -3.55 2.07
C ALA A 163 -7.86 -3.12 3.35
N PHE A 164 -8.85 -2.25 3.20
CA PHE A 164 -9.58 -1.64 4.30
C PHE A 164 -11.08 -1.70 4.02
N ALA A 165 -11.88 -2.00 5.02
CA ALA A 165 -13.29 -1.63 4.98
C ALA A 165 -13.39 -0.09 4.88
N ARG A 166 -14.16 0.44 3.92
CA ARG A 166 -14.22 1.89 3.68
C ARG A 166 -14.65 2.68 4.92
N THR A 167 -15.52 2.12 5.74
CA THR A 167 -16.02 2.77 6.97
C THR A 167 -14.92 3.08 7.97
N ILE A 168 -13.99 2.12 8.22
CA ILE A 168 -12.90 2.33 9.17
C ILE A 168 -11.87 3.32 8.60
N LEU A 169 -11.64 3.27 7.28
CA LEU A 169 -10.73 4.19 6.61
C LEU A 169 -11.25 5.62 6.63
N ALA A 170 -12.53 5.83 6.32
CA ALA A 170 -13.18 7.15 6.34
C ALA A 170 -13.15 7.80 7.73
N SER A 171 -13.21 6.99 8.80
CA SER A 171 -13.12 7.47 10.18
C SER A 171 -11.70 7.74 10.67
N THR A 172 -10.66 7.47 9.84
CA THR A 172 -9.25 7.53 10.27
C THR A 172 -8.47 8.49 9.37
N PRO A 173 -8.56 9.81 9.60
CA PRO A 173 -7.80 10.78 8.81
C PRO A 173 -6.30 10.63 9.04
N VAL A 174 -5.51 10.79 7.97
CA VAL A 174 -4.04 10.71 7.97
C VAL A 174 -3.47 12.06 7.57
N GLU A 175 -2.49 12.55 8.32
CA GLU A 175 -1.80 13.82 8.10
C GLU A 175 -0.54 13.66 7.25
N ALA A 176 0.11 12.50 7.37
CA ALA A 176 1.35 12.19 6.68
C ALA A 176 1.18 12.20 5.15
N LYS A 177 2.11 12.85 4.49
CA LYS A 177 2.06 13.05 3.02
C LYS A 177 3.04 12.15 2.26
N SER A 178 4.03 11.56 2.93
CA SER A 178 5.09 10.78 2.31
C SER A 178 4.99 9.28 2.67
N PHE A 179 6.12 8.59 2.82
CA PHE A 179 6.17 7.14 3.08
C PHE A 179 5.72 6.77 4.50
N GLU A 180 5.79 7.67 5.46
CA GLU A 180 5.30 7.48 6.83
C GLU A 180 3.77 7.38 6.93
N PHE A 181 3.07 7.59 5.82
CA PHE A 181 1.61 7.48 5.73
C PHE A 181 1.10 6.11 6.21
N ASP A 182 1.74 5.03 5.76
CA ASP A 182 1.37 3.68 6.16
C ASP A 182 1.53 3.47 7.67
N ASN A 183 2.62 4.01 8.26
CA ASN A 183 2.87 3.90 9.70
C ASN A 183 1.82 4.67 10.50
N GLU A 184 1.50 5.91 10.11
CA GLU A 184 0.46 6.68 10.77
C GLU A 184 -0.90 5.97 10.70
N LEU A 185 -1.33 5.58 9.49
CA LEU A 185 -2.63 4.93 9.29
C LEU A 185 -2.76 3.67 10.13
N ILE A 186 -1.79 2.75 10.06
CA ILE A 186 -1.84 1.49 10.80
C ILE A 186 -1.78 1.73 12.30
N CYS A 187 -0.97 2.66 12.79
CA CYS A 187 -0.91 3.02 14.21
C CYS A 187 -2.26 3.57 14.71
N LYS A 188 -2.89 4.47 13.96
CA LYS A 188 -4.21 5.01 14.29
C LYS A 188 -5.28 3.90 14.30
N LEU A 189 -5.28 3.02 13.30
CA LEU A 189 -6.21 1.89 13.20
C LEU A 189 -6.05 0.91 14.38
N MET A 190 -4.81 0.57 14.76
CA MET A 190 -4.55 -0.26 15.92
C MET A 190 -5.12 0.34 17.22
N ARG A 191 -4.96 1.65 17.42
CA ARG A 191 -5.48 2.35 18.61
C ARG A 191 -7.00 2.47 18.62
N LYS A 192 -7.63 2.51 17.44
CA LYS A 192 -9.10 2.46 17.31
C LYS A 192 -9.67 1.05 17.53
N GLY A 193 -8.84 0.05 17.78
CA GLY A 193 -9.28 -1.32 17.98
C GLY A 193 -9.68 -2.04 16.69
N ALA A 194 -9.24 -1.56 15.52
CA ALA A 194 -9.50 -2.23 14.25
C ALA A 194 -9.03 -3.69 14.29
N ARG A 195 -9.84 -4.58 13.73
CA ARG A 195 -9.50 -6.00 13.55
C ARG A 195 -8.58 -6.11 12.32
N ILE A 196 -7.30 -6.30 12.56
CA ILE A 196 -6.26 -6.35 11.52
C ILE A 196 -5.74 -7.77 11.40
N VAL A 197 -5.70 -8.30 10.18
CA VAL A 197 -5.12 -9.62 9.88
C VAL A 197 -4.05 -9.50 8.81
N GLU A 198 -3.10 -10.45 8.78
CA GLU A 198 -2.13 -10.60 7.71
C GLU A 198 -2.48 -11.78 6.81
N VAL A 199 -2.25 -11.63 5.52
CA VAL A 199 -2.37 -12.69 4.53
C VAL A 199 -1.09 -12.77 3.69
N PRO A 200 -0.71 -13.96 3.20
CA PRO A 200 0.46 -14.09 2.33
C PRO A 200 0.19 -13.48 0.96
N ILE A 201 1.22 -12.83 0.39
CA ILE A 201 1.19 -12.25 -0.95
C ILE A 201 2.46 -12.58 -1.73
N ARG A 202 2.35 -12.56 -3.05
CA ARG A 202 3.50 -12.66 -3.96
C ARG A 202 4.21 -11.31 -4.05
N TYR A 203 5.53 -11.37 -4.14
CA TYR A 203 6.36 -10.17 -4.21
C TYR A 203 7.58 -10.40 -5.11
N THR A 204 7.76 -9.53 -6.08
CA THR A 204 8.92 -9.53 -6.99
C THR A 204 9.67 -8.21 -6.86
N PRO A 205 10.77 -8.16 -6.07
CA PRO A 205 11.46 -6.92 -5.78
C PRO A 205 12.13 -6.33 -7.02
N ARG A 206 12.05 -5.01 -7.21
CA ARG A 206 12.80 -4.26 -8.21
C ARG A 206 14.29 -4.19 -7.84
N THR A 207 15.13 -4.06 -8.87
CA THR A 207 16.56 -3.75 -8.69
C THR A 207 16.75 -2.24 -8.46
N TYR A 208 17.90 -1.83 -7.91
CA TYR A 208 18.22 -0.41 -7.71
C TYR A 208 18.25 0.40 -9.03
N ALA A 209 18.61 -0.23 -10.15
CA ALA A 209 18.58 0.39 -11.48
C ALA A 209 17.17 0.87 -11.88
N HIS A 210 16.12 0.39 -11.23
CA HIS A 210 14.73 0.73 -11.51
C HIS A 210 14.11 1.69 -10.46
N GLY A 211 14.91 2.52 -9.79
CA GLY A 211 14.42 3.70 -9.09
C GLY A 211 13.87 3.48 -7.67
N LYS A 212 14.51 2.69 -6.83
CA LYS A 212 14.13 2.54 -5.42
C LYS A 212 14.29 3.86 -4.66
N LYS A 213 13.19 4.39 -4.11
CA LYS A 213 13.09 5.78 -3.58
C LYS A 213 13.31 5.89 -2.05
N ILE A 214 13.27 4.79 -1.28
CA ILE A 214 13.34 4.79 0.20
C ILE A 214 14.78 4.83 0.68
N THR A 215 15.10 5.76 1.62
CA THR A 215 16.41 5.94 2.25
C THR A 215 16.34 5.71 3.77
N TRP A 216 17.49 5.61 4.46
CA TRP A 216 17.55 5.44 5.91
C TRP A 216 16.87 6.57 6.70
N ARG A 217 16.84 7.81 6.15
CA ARG A 217 16.14 8.96 6.75
C ARG A 217 14.64 8.71 6.87
N HIS A 218 14.03 8.08 5.88
CA HIS A 218 12.63 7.68 5.95
C HIS A 218 12.39 6.70 7.11
N GLY A 219 13.34 5.78 7.38
CA GLY A 219 13.24 4.87 8.52
C GLY A 219 13.15 5.58 9.87
N LEU A 220 13.93 6.67 10.09
CA LEU A 220 13.84 7.48 11.30
C LEU A 220 12.50 8.20 11.42
N ILE A 221 11.98 8.74 10.31
CA ILE A 221 10.66 9.40 10.27
C ILE A 221 9.56 8.38 10.61
N MET A 222 9.64 7.17 10.06
CA MET A 222 8.69 6.08 10.36
C MET A 222 8.71 5.72 11.85
N LEU A 223 9.89 5.52 12.45
CA LEU A 223 10.02 5.23 13.89
C LEU A 223 9.43 6.36 14.74
N TRP A 224 9.72 7.61 14.40
CA TRP A 224 9.12 8.76 15.08
C TRP A 224 7.59 8.77 14.95
N THR A 225 7.07 8.51 13.75
CA THR A 225 5.62 8.44 13.48
C THR A 225 4.94 7.37 14.32
N ILE A 226 5.57 6.19 14.46
CA ILE A 226 5.08 5.10 15.31
C ILE A 226 4.99 5.52 16.78
N VAL A 227 6.02 6.19 17.31
CA VAL A 227 6.03 6.73 18.68
C VAL A 227 4.99 7.84 18.82
N LYS A 228 5.00 8.82 17.89
CA LYS A 228 4.05 9.93 17.86
C LYS A 228 2.62 9.42 18.05
N TRP A 229 2.19 8.51 17.19
CA TRP A 229 0.80 8.03 17.18
C TRP A 229 0.48 7.00 18.26
N ARG A 230 1.47 6.54 19.04
CA ARG A 230 1.21 5.75 20.25
C ARG A 230 0.67 6.62 21.39
N PHE A 231 1.17 7.85 21.51
CA PHE A 231 0.92 8.69 22.69
C PHE A 231 0.07 9.93 22.42
N LEU A 232 0.11 10.51 21.22
CA LEU A 232 -0.71 11.68 20.91
C LEU A 232 -2.20 11.34 20.79
N PRO A 233 -3.12 12.30 21.05
CA PRO A 233 -4.54 12.14 20.79
C PRO A 233 -4.81 11.72 19.35
N LEU A 234 -5.83 10.87 19.15
CA LEU A 234 -6.35 10.58 17.82
C LEU A 234 -7.28 11.74 17.43
N THR A 235 -6.84 12.54 16.49
CA THR A 235 -7.66 13.61 15.88
C THR A 235 -8.46 13.05 14.72
#